data_4c54c3a7d88083cf9b9a8efe76ae1340
#
_entry.id   4c54c3a7d88083cf9b9a8efe76ae1340
#
_cell.length_a   1.000
_cell.length_b   1.000
_cell.length_c   1.000
_cell.angle_alpha   90.00
_cell.angle_beta   90.00
_cell.angle_gamma   90.00
#
_symmetry.space_group_name_H-M   'P 1'
#
loop_
_entity.id
_entity.type
_entity.pdbx_description
1 polymer ?
#
loop_
_entity_poly.entity_id
_entity_poly.type
_entity_poly.pdbx_seq_one_letter_code
_entity_poly.pdbx_strand_id
1 'polypeptide(L)'
;MAEQGPLCPPLEGLSGDRERGGAVVEFVFVSVLVVVLLLAVLQVAVYVHVRNVVTASAQEGARFAANADVPSSAGADRTVAVVARATSQQTADGLVCSSVQEVDPSGLALVVVRCSGAVPPLLAGLGSLLPVQVTGRAVEEAA
;
A
#
# COMPACT_ATOMS: atom_id res chain seq x y z
N MET A 1 64.57 -60.36 -3.09
CA MET A 1 63.47 -60.30 -4.05
C MET A 1 62.29 -59.79 -3.33
N ALA A 2 62.02 -58.48 -3.42
CA ALA A 2 60.86 -57.80 -2.79
C ALA A 2 59.95 -57.37 -3.93
N GLU A 3 58.77 -58.00 -4.00
CA GLU A 3 57.72 -57.73 -4.96
C GLU A 3 56.93 -56.59 -4.41
N GLN A 4 57.02 -55.41 -5.05
CA GLN A 4 56.18 -54.25 -4.79
C GLN A 4 54.86 -54.41 -5.54
N GLY A 5 53.77 -54.65 -4.80
CA GLY A 5 52.43 -54.62 -5.37
C GLY A 5 52.01 -53.21 -5.79
N PRO A 6 51.11 -53.09 -6.78
CA PRO A 6 50.71 -51.79 -7.31
C PRO A 6 49.91 -51.02 -6.28
N LEU A 7 50.37 -49.79 -5.95
CA LEU A 7 49.60 -48.79 -5.21
C LEU A 7 48.34 -48.38 -5.99
N CYS A 8 47.17 -48.70 -5.44
CA CYS A 8 45.95 -48.09 -5.91
C CYS A 8 45.97 -46.57 -5.63
N PRO A 9 45.71 -45.69 -6.62
CA PRO A 9 45.55 -44.27 -6.34
C PRO A 9 44.26 -44.01 -5.54
N PRO A 10 44.26 -43.07 -4.59
CA PRO A 10 43.05 -42.73 -3.82
C PRO A 10 42.02 -42.08 -4.75
N LEU A 11 40.77 -42.54 -4.65
CA LEU A 11 39.62 -41.96 -5.34
C LEU A 11 39.17 -40.65 -4.60
N GLU A 12 40.03 -39.64 -4.67
CA GLU A 12 39.68 -38.27 -4.24
C GLU A 12 39.25 -37.48 -5.49
N GLY A 13 37.99 -37.43 -5.79
CA GLY A 13 37.57 -36.65 -6.93
C GLY A 13 36.07 -36.54 -7.24
N LEU A 14 35.17 -37.13 -6.44
CA LEU A 14 33.74 -37.14 -6.81
C LEU A 14 32.79 -36.42 -5.83
N SER A 15 33.31 -35.72 -4.82
CA SER A 15 32.46 -35.02 -3.83
C SER A 15 32.17 -33.55 -4.17
N GLY A 16 32.92 -32.91 -5.06
CA GLY A 16 32.83 -31.44 -5.29
C GLY A 16 31.66 -30.97 -6.16
N ASP A 17 31.05 -31.82 -6.96
CA ASP A 17 29.99 -31.37 -7.90
C ASP A 17 28.59 -31.38 -7.32
N ARG A 18 28.34 -32.19 -6.28
CA ARG A 18 27.04 -32.20 -5.59
C ARG A 18 26.83 -31.01 -4.66
N GLU A 19 27.88 -30.47 -4.07
CA GLU A 19 27.81 -29.31 -3.18
C GLU A 19 27.61 -27.99 -3.97
N ARG A 20 28.17 -27.89 -5.18
CA ARG A 20 28.00 -26.71 -6.05
C ARG A 20 26.56 -26.55 -6.55
N GLY A 21 25.87 -27.65 -6.86
CA GLY A 21 24.46 -27.60 -7.25
C GLY A 21 23.52 -27.15 -6.11
N GLY A 22 23.81 -27.57 -4.88
CA GLY A 22 23.04 -27.15 -3.68
C GLY A 22 23.13 -25.66 -3.39
N ALA A 23 24.35 -25.09 -3.45
CA ALA A 23 24.58 -23.68 -3.19
C ALA A 23 23.87 -22.74 -4.19
N VAL A 24 23.80 -23.13 -5.47
CA VAL A 24 23.08 -22.35 -6.48
C VAL A 24 21.58 -22.35 -6.22
N VAL A 25 21.01 -23.49 -5.87
CA VAL A 25 19.58 -23.61 -5.55
C VAL A 25 19.24 -22.79 -4.31
N GLU A 26 20.05 -22.88 -3.25
CA GLU A 26 19.90 -22.11 -2.03
C GLU A 26 19.98 -20.60 -2.31
N PHE A 27 20.95 -20.16 -3.11
CA PHE A 27 21.07 -18.76 -3.52
C PHE A 27 19.81 -18.26 -4.24
N VAL A 28 19.27 -19.06 -5.16
CA VAL A 28 18.04 -18.70 -5.89
C VAL A 28 16.85 -18.57 -4.93
N PHE A 29 16.69 -19.52 -4.01
CA PHE A 29 15.61 -19.45 -3.01
C PHE A 29 15.73 -18.22 -2.11
N VAL A 30 16.92 -17.94 -1.60
CA VAL A 30 17.16 -16.74 -0.77
C VAL A 30 16.91 -15.48 -1.57
N SER A 31 17.34 -15.42 -2.83
CA SER A 31 17.11 -14.26 -3.69
C SER A 31 15.63 -14.01 -3.93
N VAL A 32 14.85 -15.05 -4.22
CA VAL A 32 13.39 -14.94 -4.40
C VAL A 32 12.73 -14.49 -3.10
N LEU A 33 13.13 -15.07 -1.96
CA LEU A 33 12.60 -14.68 -0.64
C LEU A 33 12.86 -13.19 -0.35
N VAL A 34 14.08 -12.71 -0.59
CA VAL A 34 14.45 -11.30 -0.39
C VAL A 34 13.61 -10.38 -1.28
N VAL A 35 13.44 -10.74 -2.56
CA VAL A 35 12.60 -9.95 -3.49
C VAL A 35 11.14 -9.92 -3.04
N VAL A 36 10.58 -11.05 -2.61
CA VAL A 36 9.20 -11.11 -2.11
C VAL A 36 9.02 -10.26 -0.85
N LEU A 37 9.97 -10.32 0.09
CA LEU A 37 9.96 -9.47 1.28
C LEU A 37 10.06 -7.99 0.94
N LEU A 38 10.92 -7.61 0.00
CA LEU A 38 11.04 -6.24 -0.47
C LEU A 38 9.70 -5.74 -1.06
N LEU A 39 9.07 -6.54 -1.92
CA LEU A 39 7.78 -6.18 -2.52
C LEU A 39 6.67 -6.08 -1.46
N ALA A 40 6.67 -6.94 -0.43
CA ALA A 40 5.73 -6.84 0.68
C ALA A 40 5.90 -5.53 1.47
N VAL A 41 7.13 -5.12 1.76
CA VAL A 41 7.41 -3.84 2.44
C VAL A 41 6.97 -2.66 1.58
N LEU A 42 7.27 -2.68 0.28
CA LEU A 42 6.83 -1.64 -0.66
C LEU A 42 5.31 -1.55 -0.73
N GLN A 43 4.60 -2.69 -0.72
CA GLN A 43 3.13 -2.71 -0.72
C GLN A 43 2.56 -2.02 0.53
N VAL A 44 3.13 -2.29 1.71
CA VAL A 44 2.73 -1.61 2.96
C VAL A 44 3.02 -0.12 2.89
N ALA A 45 4.19 0.27 2.38
CA ALA A 45 4.55 1.68 2.24
C ALA A 45 3.59 2.44 1.33
N VAL A 46 3.23 1.88 0.17
CA VAL A 46 2.24 2.47 -0.76
C VAL A 46 0.86 2.57 -0.10
N TYR A 47 0.43 1.52 0.59
CA TYR A 47 -0.84 1.55 1.31
C TYR A 47 -0.92 2.69 2.33
N VAL A 48 0.10 2.81 3.19
CA VAL A 48 0.16 3.87 4.21
C VAL A 48 0.21 5.24 3.56
N HIS A 49 0.99 5.40 2.49
CA HIS A 49 1.08 6.65 1.74
C HIS A 49 -0.29 7.07 1.18
N VAL A 50 -0.96 6.19 0.44
CA VAL A 50 -2.28 6.49 -0.16
C VAL A 50 -3.31 6.78 0.93
N ARG A 51 -3.35 5.99 2.01
CA ARG A 51 -4.25 6.24 3.14
C ARG A 51 -4.04 7.63 3.75
N ASN A 52 -2.79 8.05 3.95
CA ASN A 52 -2.46 9.36 4.50
C ASN A 52 -2.91 10.49 3.55
N VAL A 53 -2.67 10.34 2.24
CA VAL A 53 -3.11 11.29 1.23
C VAL A 53 -4.63 11.40 1.22
N VAL A 54 -5.36 10.29 1.20
CA VAL A 54 -6.84 10.31 1.20
C VAL A 54 -7.38 10.93 2.49
N THR A 55 -6.75 10.65 3.65
CA THR A 55 -7.12 11.26 4.93
C THR A 55 -6.94 12.78 4.89
N ALA A 56 -5.79 13.27 4.44
CA ALA A 56 -5.51 14.70 4.32
C ALA A 56 -6.47 15.37 3.32
N SER A 57 -6.77 14.70 2.20
CA SER A 57 -7.72 15.19 1.19
C SER A 57 -9.16 15.26 1.72
N ALA A 58 -9.58 14.27 2.53
CA ALA A 58 -10.89 14.29 3.16
C ALA A 58 -11.03 15.44 4.18
N GLN A 59 -9.96 15.73 4.92
CA GLN A 59 -9.93 16.91 5.83
C GLN A 59 -9.99 18.23 5.05
N GLU A 60 -9.26 18.33 3.95
CA GLU A 60 -9.31 19.50 3.06
C GLU A 60 -10.70 19.68 2.45
N GLY A 61 -11.32 18.58 1.97
CA GLY A 61 -12.68 18.60 1.44
C GLY A 61 -13.72 19.04 2.49
N ALA A 62 -13.59 18.53 3.73
CA ALA A 62 -14.47 18.91 4.82
C ALA A 62 -14.33 20.41 5.17
N ARG A 63 -13.09 20.93 5.25
CA ARG A 63 -12.83 22.35 5.48
C ARG A 63 -13.36 23.23 4.37
N PHE A 64 -13.17 22.80 3.11
CA PHE A 64 -13.69 23.53 1.95
C PHE A 64 -15.22 23.67 2.00
N ALA A 65 -15.91 22.58 2.31
CA ALA A 65 -17.36 22.56 2.36
C ALA A 65 -17.94 23.13 3.66
N ALA A 66 -17.10 23.40 4.67
CA ALA A 66 -17.50 24.04 5.92
C ALA A 66 -17.54 25.58 5.84
N ASN A 67 -17.07 26.20 4.73
CA ASN A 67 -17.19 27.63 4.52
C ASN A 67 -18.65 28.03 4.27
N ALA A 68 -19.05 29.20 4.77
CA ALA A 68 -20.43 29.67 4.76
C ALA A 68 -21.11 29.70 3.38
N ASP A 69 -20.36 29.94 2.31
CA ASP A 69 -20.87 30.09 0.94
C ASP A 69 -20.77 28.79 0.11
N VAL A 70 -20.40 27.67 0.71
CA VAL A 70 -20.17 26.41 0.02
C VAL A 70 -21.18 25.35 0.46
N PRO A 71 -21.85 24.65 -0.47
CA PRO A 71 -22.74 23.59 -0.09
C PRO A 71 -21.95 22.41 0.54
N SER A 72 -22.47 21.84 1.61
CA SER A 72 -21.84 20.72 2.34
C SER A 72 -21.55 19.52 1.42
N SER A 73 -22.32 19.32 0.35
CA SER A 73 -22.10 18.27 -0.66
C SER A 73 -20.83 18.44 -1.50
N ALA A 74 -20.30 19.64 -1.64
CA ALA A 74 -19.10 19.93 -2.44
C ALA A 74 -17.81 19.35 -1.84
N GLY A 75 -17.82 18.94 -0.58
CA GLY A 75 -16.67 18.35 0.10
C GLY A 75 -16.20 17.04 -0.51
N ALA A 76 -17.10 16.20 -0.98
CA ALA A 76 -16.76 14.93 -1.62
C ALA A 76 -16.01 15.15 -2.94
N ASP A 77 -16.54 16.02 -3.83
CA ASP A 77 -15.92 16.32 -5.12
C ASP A 77 -14.55 16.98 -4.96
N ARG A 78 -14.44 17.89 -3.98
CA ARG A 78 -13.16 18.53 -3.65
C ARG A 78 -12.14 17.48 -3.18
N THR A 79 -12.54 16.54 -2.35
CA THR A 79 -11.67 15.45 -1.87
C THR A 79 -11.14 14.62 -3.03
N VAL A 80 -12.02 14.14 -3.92
CA VAL A 80 -11.63 13.32 -5.09
C VAL A 80 -10.67 14.10 -5.99
N ALA A 81 -10.93 15.39 -6.25
CA ALA A 81 -10.06 16.23 -7.07
C ALA A 81 -8.68 16.43 -6.43
N VAL A 82 -8.57 16.53 -5.11
CA VAL A 82 -7.28 16.64 -4.41
C VAL A 82 -6.52 15.31 -4.47
N VAL A 83 -7.19 14.19 -4.25
CA VAL A 83 -6.57 12.84 -4.37
C VAL A 83 -6.03 12.62 -5.77
N ALA A 84 -6.80 12.94 -6.82
CA ALA A 84 -6.38 12.78 -8.21
C ALA A 84 -5.08 13.53 -8.53
N ARG A 85 -4.91 14.73 -7.95
CA ARG A 85 -3.69 15.55 -8.12
C ARG A 85 -2.51 15.05 -7.30
N ALA A 86 -2.78 14.53 -6.11
CA ALA A 86 -1.74 14.10 -5.16
C ALA A 86 -1.23 12.68 -5.42
N THR A 87 -2.01 11.83 -6.10
CA THR A 87 -1.66 10.43 -6.41
C THR A 87 -1.81 10.16 -7.91
N SER A 88 -2.97 9.69 -8.32
CA SER A 88 -3.32 9.43 -9.72
C SER A 88 -4.84 9.45 -9.91
N GLN A 89 -5.28 9.68 -11.16
CA GLN A 89 -6.69 9.59 -11.52
C GLN A 89 -7.26 8.20 -11.23
N GLN A 90 -6.51 7.15 -11.53
CA GLN A 90 -6.93 5.76 -11.25
C GLN A 90 -7.18 5.53 -9.75
N THR A 91 -6.37 6.09 -8.86
CA THR A 91 -6.60 5.99 -7.41
C THR A 91 -7.85 6.77 -7.00
N ALA A 92 -8.07 7.94 -7.57
CA ALA A 92 -9.26 8.76 -7.29
C ALA A 92 -10.54 8.08 -7.78
N ASP A 93 -10.54 7.48 -8.98
CA ASP A 93 -11.68 6.77 -9.55
C ASP A 93 -12.05 5.50 -8.75
N GLY A 94 -11.08 4.93 -8.02
CA GLY A 94 -11.29 3.81 -7.10
C GLY A 94 -11.88 4.20 -5.74
N LEU A 95 -12.14 5.49 -5.50
CA LEU A 95 -12.69 6.00 -4.26
C LEU A 95 -14.15 6.42 -4.42
N VAL A 96 -14.98 6.03 -3.45
CA VAL A 96 -16.34 6.55 -3.29
C VAL A 96 -16.35 7.47 -2.08
N CYS A 97 -16.59 8.75 -2.29
CA CYS A 97 -16.66 9.75 -1.24
C CYS A 97 -18.08 10.29 -1.11
N SER A 98 -18.51 10.55 0.12
CA SER A 98 -19.74 11.26 0.45
C SER A 98 -19.44 12.40 1.42
N SER A 99 -20.22 13.47 1.31
CA SER A 99 -20.11 14.63 2.21
C SER A 99 -21.49 15.01 2.69
N VAL A 100 -21.65 15.11 4.01
CA VAL A 100 -22.90 15.41 4.68
C VAL A 100 -22.69 16.39 5.83
N GLN A 101 -23.71 17.16 6.13
CA GLN A 101 -23.75 17.98 7.34
C GLN A 101 -24.31 17.13 8.49
N GLU A 102 -23.63 17.14 9.62
CA GLU A 102 -24.03 16.47 10.86
C GLU A 102 -23.99 17.46 12.00
N VAL A 103 -24.83 17.24 13.00
CA VAL A 103 -24.81 18.02 14.26
C VAL A 103 -24.22 17.10 15.33
N ASP A 104 -23.19 17.56 16.00
CA ASP A 104 -22.57 16.79 17.08
C ASP A 104 -23.41 16.86 18.37
N PRO A 105 -23.13 16.04 19.40
CA PRO A 105 -23.86 16.07 20.67
C PRO A 105 -23.77 17.40 21.41
N SER A 106 -22.82 18.27 21.08
CA SER A 106 -22.71 19.63 21.66
C SER A 106 -23.54 20.67 20.91
N GLY A 107 -24.21 20.30 19.81
CA GLY A 107 -25.00 21.17 18.98
C GLY A 107 -24.23 21.91 17.88
N LEU A 108 -22.95 21.56 17.66
CA LEU A 108 -22.15 22.16 16.59
C LEU A 108 -22.46 21.50 15.24
N ALA A 109 -22.71 22.32 14.22
CA ALA A 109 -22.80 21.84 12.84
C ALA A 109 -21.41 21.47 12.31
N LEU A 110 -21.30 20.26 11.77
CA LEU A 110 -20.09 19.71 11.21
C LEU A 110 -20.33 19.29 9.77
N VAL A 111 -19.38 19.55 8.91
CA VAL A 111 -19.30 18.87 7.61
C VAL A 111 -18.41 17.64 7.76
N VAL A 112 -18.96 16.49 7.39
CA VAL A 112 -18.29 15.19 7.48
C VAL A 112 -18.13 14.59 6.08
N VAL A 113 -16.89 14.39 5.67
CA VAL A 113 -16.55 13.70 4.44
C VAL A 113 -16.09 12.29 4.76
N ARG A 114 -16.74 11.29 4.15
CA ARG A 114 -16.38 9.88 4.29
C ARG A 114 -15.96 9.35 2.92
N CYS A 115 -14.78 8.74 2.86
CA CYS A 115 -14.30 8.09 1.66
C CYS A 115 -14.00 6.62 1.94
N SER A 116 -14.39 5.76 1.01
CA SER A 116 -14.07 4.34 1.00
C SER A 116 -13.60 3.91 -0.37
N GLY A 117 -12.70 2.93 -0.42
CA GLY A 117 -12.16 2.41 -1.66
C GLY A 117 -11.09 1.37 -1.39
N ALA A 118 -10.28 1.08 -2.42
CA ALA A 118 -9.18 0.13 -2.30
C ALA A 118 -7.92 0.70 -2.95
N VAL A 119 -6.76 0.43 -2.33
CA VAL A 119 -5.46 0.77 -2.90
C VAL A 119 -5.14 -0.23 -4.01
N PRO A 120 -4.75 0.25 -5.21
CA PRO A 120 -4.32 -0.64 -6.28
C PRO A 120 -3.09 -1.45 -5.83
N PRO A 121 -3.07 -2.79 -6.06
CA PRO A 121 -1.95 -3.62 -5.70
C PRO A 121 -0.77 -3.40 -6.63
N LEU A 122 0.46 -3.45 -6.10
CA LEU A 122 1.70 -3.43 -6.90
C LEU A 122 1.91 -4.77 -7.64
N LEU A 123 1.37 -5.86 -7.11
CA LEU A 123 1.44 -7.19 -7.71
C LEU A 123 0.10 -7.54 -8.32
N ALA A 124 0.06 -7.69 -9.63
CA ALA A 124 -1.09 -8.21 -10.35
C ALA A 124 -1.40 -9.62 -9.85
N GLY A 125 -2.61 -9.85 -9.32
CA GLY A 125 -3.04 -11.14 -8.78
C GLY A 125 -3.33 -11.17 -7.27
N LEU A 126 -2.87 -10.19 -6.49
CA LEU A 126 -3.25 -10.07 -5.07
C LEU A 126 -4.61 -9.38 -4.87
N GLY A 127 -5.24 -8.90 -5.93
CA GLY A 127 -6.54 -8.23 -5.87
C GLY A 127 -6.50 -6.92 -5.06
N SER A 128 -7.65 -6.33 -4.81
CA SER A 128 -7.82 -5.15 -3.95
C SER A 128 -7.92 -5.56 -2.47
N LEU A 129 -6.85 -6.16 -1.94
CA LEU A 129 -6.86 -6.75 -0.59
C LEU A 129 -6.85 -5.73 0.56
N LEU A 130 -6.55 -4.46 0.26
CA LEU A 130 -6.36 -3.44 1.29
C LEU A 130 -7.42 -2.33 1.16
N PRO A 131 -8.56 -2.48 1.85
CA PRO A 131 -9.59 -1.44 1.87
C PRO A 131 -9.08 -0.20 2.61
N VAL A 132 -9.41 0.97 2.07
CA VAL A 132 -9.19 2.26 2.72
C VAL A 132 -10.54 2.83 3.11
N GLN A 133 -10.67 3.22 4.38
CA GLN A 133 -11.80 3.98 4.89
C GLN A 133 -11.25 5.15 5.69
N VAL A 134 -11.68 6.36 5.34
CA VAL A 134 -11.25 7.59 6.02
C VAL A 134 -12.43 8.52 6.24
N THR A 135 -12.31 9.37 7.27
CA THR A 135 -13.30 10.38 7.59
C THR A 135 -12.60 11.70 7.87
N GLY A 136 -12.98 12.74 7.15
CA GLY A 136 -12.61 14.13 7.43
C GLY A 136 -13.78 14.85 8.10
N ARG A 137 -13.51 15.77 9.03
CA ARG A 137 -14.52 16.56 9.73
C ARG A 137 -14.06 18.01 9.86
N ALA A 138 -14.97 18.95 9.67
CA ALA A 138 -14.73 20.36 9.95
C ALA A 138 -15.98 20.99 10.55
N VAL A 139 -15.78 21.95 11.45
CA VAL A 139 -16.88 22.75 12.00
C VAL A 139 -17.33 23.72 10.92
N GLU A 140 -18.64 23.80 10.69
CA GLU A 140 -19.22 24.75 9.74
C GLU A 140 -19.10 26.17 10.28
N GLU A 141 -18.67 27.09 9.43
CA GLU A 141 -18.66 28.50 9.81
C GLU A 141 -20.10 29.03 9.91
N ALA A 142 -20.40 29.66 11.02
CA ALA A 142 -21.68 30.33 11.18
C ALA A 142 -21.77 31.50 10.20
N ALA A 143 -22.84 31.54 9.41
CA ALA A 143 -23.13 32.62 8.48
C ALA A 143 -23.51 33.92 9.25
#